data_02b57fd722e54c7fceb139e4703c714d
#
_entry.id   02b57fd722e54c7fceb139e4703c714d
#
_cell.length_a   1.000
_cell.length_b   1.000
_cell.length_c   1.000
_cell.angle_alpha   90.00
_cell.angle_beta   90.00
_cell.angle_gamma   90.00
#
_symmetry.space_group_name_H-M   'P 1'
#
loop_
_entity.id
_entity.type
_entity.pdbx_description
1 polymer ?
#
loop_
_entity_poly.entity_id
_entity_poly.type
_entity_poly.pdbx_seq_one_letter_code
_entity_poly.pdbx_strand_id
1 'polypeptide(L)'
;WRDFYFRIADEAPIDALAIGEVVCAKRIPLLAAHMPEVIDRLARAGKEVLLASLALVTQARERRLTVELAEVEQITVEANDISCLAHLAGKPHAIGPFINVYNEATAEFFAMRGAQRICLPPELPASSIQAIAKAIPAVIVEVFAFGRMPLAISARCYHARLHGLSKDNCHFVCENDPDGLAVDTLDGESILAINGVQTLSHGTANLIGDLTDLAAMGVRACRLSPHSGDMVAVTTLFRAVLDGHLDPKEAHARLALIHPQACHANGFLHGRP
;
A
#
# COMPACT_ATOMS: atom_id res chain seq x y z
N TRP A 1 14.16 9.19 -2.39
CA TRP A 1 12.71 9.26 -2.53
C TRP A 1 12.32 9.84 -3.90
N ARG A 2 12.65 11.09 -4.22
CA ARG A 2 12.31 11.75 -5.50
C ARG A 2 12.77 10.93 -6.71
N ASP A 3 14.01 10.51 -6.76
CA ASP A 3 14.60 9.81 -7.90
C ASP A 3 13.99 8.41 -8.09
N PHE A 4 13.54 7.77 -7.01
CA PHE A 4 12.74 6.55 -7.09
C PHE A 4 11.45 6.78 -7.87
N TYR A 5 10.68 7.84 -7.53
CA TYR A 5 9.43 8.13 -8.25
C TYR A 5 9.65 8.59 -9.68
N PHE A 6 10.74 9.26 -9.95
CA PHE A 6 11.12 9.61 -11.34
C PHE A 6 11.38 8.38 -12.17
N ARG A 7 12.13 7.42 -11.62
CA ARG A 7 12.37 6.14 -12.28
C ARG A 7 11.07 5.35 -12.48
N ILE A 8 10.20 5.32 -11.48
CA ILE A 8 8.87 4.69 -11.61
C ILE A 8 8.02 5.38 -12.69
N ALA A 9 8.03 6.70 -12.75
CA ALA A 9 7.30 7.44 -13.79
C ALA A 9 7.77 7.06 -15.20
N ASP A 10 9.07 6.99 -15.41
CA ASP A 10 9.66 6.83 -16.73
C ASP A 10 9.72 5.38 -17.21
N GLU A 11 9.95 4.40 -16.30
CA GLU A 11 10.33 3.04 -16.66
C GLU A 11 9.29 1.99 -16.25
N ALA A 12 8.50 2.23 -15.17
CA ALA A 12 7.61 1.20 -14.65
C ALA A 12 6.30 1.09 -15.44
N PRO A 13 5.88 -0.12 -15.86
CA PRO A 13 4.62 -0.32 -16.59
C PRO A 13 3.42 -0.42 -15.62
N ILE A 14 3.17 0.65 -14.87
CA ILE A 14 2.05 0.78 -13.94
C ILE A 14 1.00 1.77 -14.46
N ASP A 15 -0.26 1.60 -14.07
CA ASP A 15 -1.36 2.47 -14.46
C ASP A 15 -1.61 3.59 -13.44
N ALA A 16 -1.41 3.29 -12.15
CA ALA A 16 -1.69 4.21 -11.05
C ALA A 16 -0.63 4.12 -9.95
N LEU A 17 -0.49 5.20 -9.19
CA LEU A 17 0.44 5.28 -8.08
C LEU A 17 -0.17 6.04 -6.90
N ALA A 18 -0.22 5.39 -5.72
CA ALA A 18 -0.53 6.05 -4.46
C ALA A 18 0.73 6.71 -3.90
N ILE A 19 0.69 8.02 -3.71
CA ILE A 19 1.82 8.83 -3.23
C ILE A 19 1.41 9.63 -2.00
N GLY A 20 2.30 9.73 -1.04
CA GLY A 20 2.08 10.45 0.21
C GLY A 20 2.73 9.74 1.39
N GLU A 21 2.55 10.30 2.58
CA GLU A 21 3.03 9.68 3.81
C GLU A 21 1.84 9.09 4.57
N VAL A 22 1.79 7.78 4.60
CA VAL A 22 0.70 7.02 5.23
C VAL A 22 0.98 6.72 6.70
N VAL A 23 2.25 6.54 7.06
CA VAL A 23 2.66 5.94 8.34
C VAL A 23 2.97 7.00 9.40
N CYS A 24 3.74 8.04 9.08
CA CYS A 24 4.27 8.97 10.08
C CYS A 24 4.24 10.43 9.62
N ALA A 25 3.36 11.25 10.20
CA ALA A 25 3.21 12.68 9.88
C ALA A 25 4.52 13.48 9.99
N LYS A 26 5.50 13.02 10.77
CA LYS A 26 6.80 13.70 10.89
C LYS A 26 7.64 13.65 9.61
N ARG A 27 7.39 12.67 8.73
CA ARG A 27 8.07 12.55 7.43
C ARG A 27 7.47 13.43 6.33
N ILE A 28 6.24 13.93 6.51
CA ILE A 28 5.56 14.76 5.49
C ILE A 28 6.42 15.95 5.03
N PRO A 29 7.07 16.74 5.92
CA PRO A 29 7.90 17.86 5.47
C PRO A 29 9.09 17.47 4.60
N LEU A 30 9.61 16.24 4.76
CA LEU A 30 10.72 15.73 3.94
C LEU A 30 10.31 15.47 2.49
N LEU A 31 9.02 15.17 2.29
CA LEU A 31 8.45 14.83 0.98
C LEU A 31 7.84 16.06 0.29
N ALA A 32 7.28 16.98 1.08
CA ALA A 32 6.44 18.09 0.60
C ALA A 32 7.14 18.96 -0.46
N ALA A 33 8.44 19.21 -0.32
CA ALA A 33 9.20 20.04 -1.25
C ALA A 33 9.30 19.44 -2.67
N HIS A 34 9.23 18.10 -2.77
CA HIS A 34 9.39 17.38 -4.05
C HIS A 34 8.07 16.87 -4.61
N MET A 35 6.99 16.93 -3.83
CA MET A 35 5.69 16.36 -4.20
C MET A 35 5.14 16.94 -5.52
N PRO A 36 5.13 18.27 -5.75
CA PRO A 36 4.59 18.84 -6.99
C PRO A 36 5.34 18.35 -8.24
N GLU A 37 6.67 18.28 -8.17
CA GLU A 37 7.50 17.85 -9.31
C GLU A 37 7.28 16.36 -9.63
N VAL A 38 7.14 15.52 -8.59
CA VAL A 38 6.87 14.09 -8.75
C VAL A 38 5.49 13.86 -9.35
N ILE A 39 4.46 14.55 -8.85
CA ILE A 39 3.09 14.45 -9.36
C ILE A 39 3.04 14.86 -10.84
N ASP A 40 3.66 15.98 -11.19
CA ASP A 40 3.71 16.47 -12.56
C ASP A 40 4.40 15.47 -13.51
N ARG A 41 5.50 14.85 -13.06
CA ARG A 41 6.20 13.84 -13.86
C ARG A 41 5.37 12.57 -14.07
N LEU A 42 4.71 12.08 -13.04
CA LEU A 42 3.80 10.92 -13.12
C LEU A 42 2.63 11.22 -14.07
N ALA A 43 2.01 12.40 -13.94
CA ALA A 43 0.91 12.81 -14.80
C ALA A 43 1.33 12.93 -16.28
N ARG A 44 2.50 13.51 -16.55
CA ARG A 44 3.06 13.56 -17.92
C ARG A 44 3.38 12.17 -18.48
N ALA A 45 3.73 11.21 -17.63
CA ALA A 45 3.92 9.82 -18.03
C ALA A 45 2.59 9.04 -18.20
N GLY A 46 1.43 9.72 -18.08
CA GLY A 46 0.10 9.12 -18.23
C GLY A 46 -0.35 8.24 -17.09
N LYS A 47 0.26 8.39 -15.90
CA LYS A 47 -0.09 7.57 -14.71
C LYS A 47 -1.11 8.29 -13.84
N GLU A 48 -2.13 7.57 -13.39
CA GLU A 48 -3.07 8.06 -12.38
C GLU A 48 -2.32 8.27 -11.05
N VAL A 49 -2.53 9.43 -10.41
CA VAL A 49 -1.96 9.72 -9.09
C VAL A 49 -3.07 9.70 -8.05
N LEU A 50 -2.84 8.99 -6.96
CA LEU A 50 -3.70 8.97 -5.78
C LEU A 50 -2.93 9.62 -4.63
N LEU A 51 -3.52 10.62 -3.94
CA LEU A 51 -2.90 11.22 -2.78
C LEU A 51 -3.32 10.48 -1.52
N ALA A 52 -2.40 9.74 -0.91
CA ALA A 52 -2.66 8.92 0.26
C ALA A 52 -2.66 9.73 1.56
N SER A 53 -3.71 9.59 2.37
CA SER A 53 -3.80 10.18 3.71
C SER A 53 -3.04 9.35 4.75
N LEU A 54 -2.78 9.95 5.91
CA LEU A 54 -2.28 9.21 7.08
C LEU A 54 -3.26 8.11 7.49
N ALA A 55 -2.72 6.97 7.94
CA ALA A 55 -3.49 5.86 8.49
C ALA A 55 -3.83 6.03 9.98
N LEU A 56 -3.19 6.97 10.66
CA LEU A 56 -3.45 7.27 12.08
C LEU A 56 -3.39 8.78 12.32
N VAL A 57 -4.54 9.35 12.65
CA VAL A 57 -4.73 10.78 12.92
C VAL A 57 -5.02 11.00 14.40
N THR A 58 -4.03 11.48 15.16
CA THR A 58 -4.11 11.63 16.61
C THR A 58 -4.00 13.10 17.09
N GLN A 59 -3.28 13.94 16.34
CA GLN A 59 -2.94 15.30 16.74
C GLN A 59 -3.72 16.35 15.94
N ALA A 60 -3.87 17.55 16.50
CA ALA A 60 -4.55 18.66 15.83
C ALA A 60 -3.90 19.04 14.48
N ARG A 61 -2.56 18.93 14.39
CA ARG A 61 -1.83 19.16 13.14
C ARG A 61 -2.18 18.11 12.08
N GLU A 62 -2.24 16.84 12.47
CA GLU A 62 -2.58 15.74 11.57
C GLU A 62 -4.02 15.87 11.04
N ARG A 63 -4.96 16.29 11.92
CA ARG A 63 -6.34 16.58 11.49
C ARG A 63 -6.42 17.70 10.46
N ARG A 64 -5.65 18.79 10.65
CA ARG A 64 -5.62 19.88 9.65
C ARG A 64 -5.08 19.40 8.31
N LEU A 65 -3.96 18.64 8.30
CA LEU A 65 -3.42 18.05 7.08
C LEU A 65 -4.42 17.13 6.37
N THR A 66 -5.23 16.39 7.13
CA THR A 66 -6.28 15.53 6.57
C THR A 66 -7.39 16.35 5.90
N VAL A 67 -7.79 17.49 6.50
CA VAL A 67 -8.78 18.40 5.89
C VAL A 67 -8.21 19.02 4.62
N GLU A 68 -7.00 19.57 4.68
CA GLU A 68 -6.31 20.17 3.53
C GLU A 68 -6.18 19.19 2.37
N LEU A 69 -5.84 17.93 2.66
CA LEU A 69 -5.76 16.86 1.66
C LEU A 69 -7.13 16.58 1.01
N ALA A 70 -8.20 16.52 1.81
CA ALA A 70 -9.56 16.25 1.33
C ALA A 70 -10.18 17.40 0.51
N GLU A 71 -9.56 18.60 0.52
CA GLU A 71 -9.93 19.76 -0.29
C GLU A 71 -9.27 19.75 -1.68
N VAL A 72 -8.33 18.86 -1.94
CA VAL A 72 -7.71 18.73 -3.27
C VAL A 72 -8.74 18.23 -4.28
N GLU A 73 -8.99 19.00 -5.34
CA GLU A 73 -10.07 18.71 -6.30
C GLU A 73 -9.62 17.95 -7.56
N GLN A 74 -8.36 18.09 -7.96
CA GLN A 74 -7.87 17.60 -9.26
C GLN A 74 -7.21 16.22 -9.21
N ILE A 75 -7.00 15.68 -8.00
CA ILE A 75 -6.32 14.41 -7.80
C ILE A 75 -7.16 13.58 -6.83
N THR A 76 -7.34 12.30 -7.14
CA THR A 76 -8.09 11.39 -6.28
C THR A 76 -7.38 11.22 -4.93
N VAL A 77 -8.11 11.43 -3.83
CA VAL A 77 -7.60 11.21 -2.48
C VAL A 77 -7.86 9.76 -2.06
N GLU A 78 -6.83 9.09 -1.57
CA GLU A 78 -6.94 7.78 -0.92
C GLU A 78 -7.03 7.97 0.59
N ALA A 79 -8.16 7.62 1.17
CA ALA A 79 -8.39 7.66 2.60
C ALA A 79 -7.81 6.40 3.27
N ASN A 80 -6.93 6.59 4.25
CA ASN A 80 -6.35 5.52 5.08
C ASN A 80 -6.76 5.63 6.56
N ASP A 81 -7.48 6.70 6.94
CA ASP A 81 -8.09 6.91 8.25
C ASP A 81 -9.55 7.33 8.07
N ILE A 82 -10.44 6.83 8.92
CA ILE A 82 -11.88 7.09 8.81
C ILE A 82 -12.24 8.57 8.97
N SER A 83 -11.41 9.37 9.66
CA SER A 83 -11.62 10.80 9.79
C SER A 83 -11.48 11.55 8.46
N CYS A 84 -10.67 11.05 7.53
CA CYS A 84 -10.55 11.58 6.17
C CYS A 84 -11.87 11.43 5.40
N LEU A 85 -12.57 10.31 5.58
CA LEU A 85 -13.83 10.02 4.90
C LEU A 85 -14.97 10.97 5.26
N ALA A 86 -14.92 11.56 6.45
CA ALA A 86 -15.90 12.59 6.84
C ALA A 86 -15.86 13.83 5.92
N HIS A 87 -14.70 14.13 5.32
CA HIS A 87 -14.49 15.25 4.42
C HIS A 87 -14.61 14.89 2.94
N LEU A 88 -14.61 13.59 2.62
CA LEU A 88 -14.72 13.06 1.27
C LEU A 88 -16.12 12.52 0.92
N ALA A 89 -17.06 12.54 1.86
CA ALA A 89 -18.41 12.02 1.65
C ALA A 89 -19.11 12.69 0.45
N GLY A 90 -19.56 11.88 -0.52
CA GLY A 90 -20.18 12.36 -1.76
C GLY A 90 -19.21 12.82 -2.85
N LYS A 91 -17.92 12.89 -2.59
CA LYS A 91 -16.88 13.16 -3.59
C LYS A 91 -16.28 11.84 -4.09
N PRO A 92 -15.79 11.78 -5.36
CA PRO A 92 -14.97 10.66 -5.82
C PRO A 92 -13.71 10.52 -4.96
N HIS A 93 -13.46 9.31 -4.43
CA HIS A 93 -12.28 9.03 -3.63
C HIS A 93 -11.90 7.54 -3.68
N ALA A 94 -10.72 7.22 -3.17
CA ALA A 94 -10.27 5.85 -2.97
C ALA A 94 -10.23 5.50 -1.47
N ILE A 95 -10.44 4.23 -1.17
CA ILE A 95 -10.29 3.64 0.17
C ILE A 95 -9.00 2.86 0.20
N GLY A 96 -8.09 3.23 1.09
CA GLY A 96 -6.82 2.52 1.28
C GLY A 96 -6.94 1.30 2.19
N PRO A 97 -5.90 0.47 2.25
CA PRO A 97 -5.92 -0.82 2.95
C PRO A 97 -6.09 -0.71 4.47
N PHE A 98 -5.87 0.47 5.05
CA PHE A 98 -5.98 0.70 6.50
C PHE A 98 -7.40 0.99 7.01
N ILE A 99 -8.38 1.12 6.10
CA ILE A 99 -9.80 1.31 6.48
C ILE A 99 -10.48 -0.01 6.88
N ASN A 100 -9.83 -1.14 6.66
CA ASN A 100 -10.31 -2.45 7.09
C ASN A 100 -11.68 -2.85 6.48
N VAL A 101 -11.76 -2.88 5.16
CA VAL A 101 -12.96 -3.36 4.44
C VAL A 101 -12.91 -4.89 4.35
N TYR A 102 -13.59 -5.58 5.27
CA TYR A 102 -13.56 -7.04 5.40
C TYR A 102 -14.79 -7.77 4.83
N ASN A 103 -15.85 -7.05 4.47
CA ASN A 103 -17.10 -7.64 4.01
C ASN A 103 -17.84 -6.74 3.02
N GLU A 104 -18.86 -7.32 2.38
CA GLU A 104 -19.65 -6.69 1.34
C GLU A 104 -20.40 -5.46 1.84
N ALA A 105 -21.01 -5.53 3.04
CA ALA A 105 -21.81 -4.42 3.58
C ALA A 105 -20.93 -3.18 3.85
N THR A 106 -19.69 -3.38 4.32
CA THR A 106 -18.73 -2.28 4.49
C THR A 106 -18.32 -1.70 3.13
N ALA A 107 -18.08 -2.55 2.14
CA ALA A 107 -17.72 -2.12 0.79
C ALA A 107 -18.85 -1.32 0.12
N GLU A 108 -20.11 -1.81 0.20
CA GLU A 108 -21.30 -1.11 -0.29
C GLU A 108 -21.52 0.24 0.41
N PHE A 109 -21.30 0.29 1.73
CA PHE A 109 -21.39 1.53 2.49
C PHE A 109 -20.45 2.61 1.95
N PHE A 110 -19.19 2.26 1.63
CA PHE A 110 -18.24 3.23 1.06
C PHE A 110 -18.55 3.54 -0.40
N ALA A 111 -18.97 2.56 -1.20
CA ALA A 111 -19.40 2.78 -2.58
C ALA A 111 -20.53 3.81 -2.67
N MET A 112 -21.57 3.69 -1.82
CA MET A 112 -22.68 4.65 -1.72
C MET A 112 -22.23 6.06 -1.29
N ARG A 113 -21.05 6.20 -0.67
CA ARG A 113 -20.47 7.48 -0.24
C ARG A 113 -19.47 8.08 -1.22
N GLY A 114 -19.31 7.48 -2.40
CA GLY A 114 -18.49 8.01 -3.48
C GLY A 114 -17.15 7.31 -3.68
N ALA A 115 -16.89 6.20 -2.98
CA ALA A 115 -15.68 5.43 -3.23
C ALA A 115 -15.70 4.81 -4.63
N GLN A 116 -14.68 5.11 -5.43
CA GLN A 116 -14.50 4.58 -6.79
C GLN A 116 -13.46 3.47 -6.85
N ARG A 117 -12.62 3.35 -5.84
CA ARG A 117 -11.57 2.33 -5.67
C ARG A 117 -11.52 1.92 -4.21
N ILE A 118 -11.37 0.63 -3.94
CA ILE A 118 -11.19 0.09 -2.58
C ILE A 118 -10.04 -0.90 -2.61
N CYS A 119 -8.95 -0.58 -1.90
CA CYS A 119 -7.85 -1.50 -1.64
C CYS A 119 -8.21 -2.35 -0.42
N LEU A 120 -8.35 -3.65 -0.64
CA LEU A 120 -8.69 -4.59 0.42
C LEU A 120 -7.50 -4.87 1.34
N PRO A 121 -7.75 -5.18 2.64
CA PRO A 121 -6.70 -5.66 3.54
C PRO A 121 -6.02 -6.94 3.00
N PRO A 122 -4.70 -7.10 3.20
CA PRO A 122 -3.93 -8.21 2.63
C PRO A 122 -4.27 -9.59 3.19
N GLU A 123 -5.00 -9.65 4.30
CA GLU A 123 -5.32 -10.87 5.05
C GLU A 123 -6.67 -11.51 4.68
N LEU A 124 -7.31 -11.03 3.61
CA LEU A 124 -8.58 -11.59 3.15
C LEU A 124 -8.37 -12.85 2.29
N PRO A 125 -9.17 -13.92 2.54
CA PRO A 125 -9.18 -15.09 1.68
C PRO A 125 -9.91 -14.79 0.35
N ALA A 126 -9.60 -15.58 -0.68
CA ALA A 126 -10.16 -15.46 -2.02
C ALA A 126 -11.70 -15.40 -2.04
N SER A 127 -12.36 -16.17 -1.17
CA SER A 127 -13.83 -16.19 -1.07
C SER A 127 -14.40 -14.83 -0.64
N SER A 128 -13.77 -14.16 0.33
CA SER A 128 -14.19 -12.83 0.79
C SER A 128 -13.93 -11.77 -0.28
N ILE A 129 -12.77 -11.83 -0.94
CA ILE A 129 -12.44 -10.93 -2.06
C ILE A 129 -13.49 -11.06 -3.17
N GLN A 130 -13.84 -12.29 -3.55
CA GLN A 130 -14.85 -12.53 -4.58
C GLN A 130 -16.25 -12.02 -4.18
N ALA A 131 -16.66 -12.23 -2.93
CA ALA A 131 -17.94 -11.75 -2.42
C ALA A 131 -18.01 -10.21 -2.48
N ILE A 132 -16.97 -9.52 -2.00
CA ILE A 132 -16.88 -8.06 -2.05
C ILE A 132 -16.90 -7.56 -3.50
N ALA A 133 -16.09 -8.13 -4.39
CA ALA A 133 -16.03 -7.70 -5.79
C ALA A 133 -17.39 -7.85 -6.51
N LYS A 134 -18.15 -8.90 -6.20
CA LYS A 134 -19.50 -9.09 -6.73
C LYS A 134 -20.52 -8.07 -6.21
N ALA A 135 -20.38 -7.65 -4.95
CA ALA A 135 -21.30 -6.70 -4.32
C ALA A 135 -21.14 -5.28 -4.87
N ILE A 136 -19.94 -4.89 -5.28
CA ILE A 136 -19.63 -3.53 -5.74
C ILE A 136 -19.03 -3.50 -7.16
N PRO A 137 -19.73 -4.01 -8.20
CA PRO A 137 -19.16 -4.21 -9.54
C PRO A 137 -18.75 -2.91 -10.24
N ALA A 138 -19.28 -1.76 -9.82
CA ALA A 138 -18.93 -0.45 -10.35
C ALA A 138 -17.65 0.13 -9.75
N VAL A 139 -17.20 -0.37 -8.58
CA VAL A 139 -16.02 0.12 -7.87
C VAL A 139 -14.79 -0.70 -8.26
N ILE A 140 -13.64 -0.09 -8.39
CA ILE A 140 -12.37 -0.79 -8.60
C ILE A 140 -11.99 -1.50 -7.30
N VAL A 141 -12.10 -2.83 -7.27
CA VAL A 141 -11.54 -3.63 -6.19
C VAL A 141 -10.07 -3.87 -6.46
N GLU A 142 -9.24 -3.48 -5.50
CA GLU A 142 -7.79 -3.59 -5.53
C GLU A 142 -7.33 -4.54 -4.43
N VAL A 143 -6.37 -5.43 -4.71
CA VAL A 143 -5.77 -6.32 -3.73
C VAL A 143 -4.28 -6.02 -3.54
N PHE A 144 -3.80 -6.23 -2.32
CA PHE A 144 -2.38 -6.11 -1.98
C PHE A 144 -1.63 -7.34 -2.50
N ALA A 145 -0.97 -7.20 -3.65
CA ALA A 145 -0.40 -8.33 -4.39
C ALA A 145 1.10 -8.54 -4.19
N PHE A 146 1.82 -7.53 -3.71
CA PHE A 146 3.26 -7.63 -3.47
C PHE A 146 3.71 -6.68 -2.35
N GLY A 147 4.64 -7.15 -1.53
CA GLY A 147 5.30 -6.37 -0.48
C GLY A 147 5.05 -6.87 0.92
N ARG A 148 5.70 -6.27 1.92
CA ARG A 148 5.42 -6.58 3.32
C ARG A 148 4.02 -6.12 3.70
N MET A 149 3.23 -7.02 4.28
CA MET A 149 1.84 -6.74 4.63
C MET A 149 1.77 -5.82 5.85
N PRO A 150 0.99 -4.72 5.81
CA PRO A 150 0.72 -3.91 6.98
C PRO A 150 -0.19 -4.68 7.94
N LEU A 151 0.31 -4.94 9.15
CA LEU A 151 -0.41 -5.72 10.16
C LEU A 151 -1.01 -4.84 11.25
N ALA A 152 -0.30 -3.79 11.67
CA ALA A 152 -0.77 -2.89 12.71
C ALA A 152 -0.13 -1.50 12.60
N ILE A 153 -0.88 -0.49 13.07
CA ILE A 153 -0.39 0.88 13.29
C ILE A 153 -0.53 1.23 14.76
N SER A 154 0.52 1.78 15.36
CA SER A 154 0.55 2.20 16.75
C SER A 154 0.83 3.70 16.88
N ALA A 155 0.20 4.39 17.82
CA ALA A 155 0.55 5.76 18.16
C ALA A 155 1.98 5.91 18.72
N ARG A 156 2.57 4.79 19.17
CA ARG A 156 3.95 4.73 19.68
C ARG A 156 4.89 4.26 18.59
N CYS A 157 5.99 4.97 18.39
CA CYS A 157 7.04 4.57 17.45
C CYS A 157 7.95 3.51 18.11
N TYR A 158 7.73 2.25 17.79
CA TYR A 158 8.58 1.17 18.32
C TYR A 158 10.00 1.24 17.76
N HIS A 159 10.16 1.67 16.52
CA HIS A 159 11.48 1.87 15.92
C HIS A 159 12.35 2.87 16.75
N ALA A 160 11.79 4.03 17.10
CA ALA A 160 12.50 4.98 17.95
C ALA A 160 12.80 4.40 19.35
N ARG A 161 11.87 3.64 19.93
CA ARG A 161 12.04 3.03 21.26
C ARG A 161 13.14 1.99 21.30
N LEU A 162 13.29 1.19 20.25
CA LEU A 162 14.39 0.21 20.14
C LEU A 162 15.77 0.87 20.12
N HIS A 163 15.83 2.13 19.66
CA HIS A 163 17.03 2.96 19.71
C HIS A 163 17.11 3.86 20.97
N GLY A 164 16.31 3.59 22.01
CA GLY A 164 16.31 4.40 23.25
C GLY A 164 15.73 5.81 23.08
N LEU A 165 15.01 6.09 21.97
CA LEU A 165 14.46 7.39 21.64
C LEU A 165 12.95 7.45 21.86
N SER A 166 12.36 8.66 21.83
CA SER A 166 10.92 8.89 21.79
C SER A 166 10.45 9.22 20.37
N LYS A 167 9.13 9.08 20.08
CA LYS A 167 8.56 9.49 18.80
C LYS A 167 8.88 10.97 18.48
N ASP A 168 8.88 11.84 19.49
CA ASP A 168 9.10 13.28 19.29
C ASP A 168 10.57 13.64 19.06
N ASN A 169 11.49 12.83 19.55
CA ASN A 169 12.95 12.98 19.37
C ASN A 169 13.54 11.74 18.69
N CYS A 170 12.98 11.33 17.54
CA CYS A 170 13.33 10.07 16.90
C CYS A 170 14.56 10.17 15.98
N HIS A 171 15.03 11.39 15.63
CA HIS A 171 16.12 11.61 14.68
C HIS A 171 15.97 10.82 13.36
N PHE A 172 14.76 10.41 13.03
CA PHE A 172 14.42 9.61 11.83
C PHE A 172 15.21 8.30 11.70
N VAL A 173 15.56 7.64 12.83
CA VAL A 173 16.33 6.38 12.85
C VAL A 173 15.72 5.27 11.97
N CYS A 174 14.44 5.38 11.60
CA CYS A 174 13.79 4.43 10.68
C CYS A 174 14.32 4.50 9.24
N GLU A 175 15.12 5.50 8.88
CA GLU A 175 15.78 5.55 7.57
C GLU A 175 16.90 4.52 7.42
N ASN A 176 17.44 4.03 8.55
CA ASN A 176 18.47 3.00 8.55
C ASN A 176 17.92 1.62 8.13
N ASP A 177 16.60 1.44 8.23
CA ASP A 177 15.91 0.19 7.93
C ASP A 177 14.75 0.46 6.93
N PRO A 178 15.06 0.75 5.65
CA PRO A 178 14.05 1.17 4.67
C PRO A 178 12.94 0.12 4.47
N ASP A 179 13.28 -1.17 4.53
CA ASP A 179 12.32 -2.28 4.41
C ASP A 179 11.79 -2.76 5.78
N GLY A 180 12.09 -2.01 6.84
CA GLY A 180 11.70 -2.29 8.21
C GLY A 180 12.73 -3.08 9.02
N LEU A 181 12.85 -2.73 10.30
CA LEU A 181 13.71 -3.41 11.26
C LEU A 181 13.12 -4.79 11.61
N ALA A 182 13.89 -5.85 11.40
CA ALA A 182 13.46 -7.21 11.71
C ALA A 182 13.22 -7.40 13.23
N VAL A 183 12.20 -8.17 13.56
CA VAL A 183 11.86 -8.59 14.92
C VAL A 183 11.76 -10.10 14.95
N ASP A 184 12.60 -10.70 15.77
CA ASP A 184 12.70 -12.13 15.92
C ASP A 184 12.02 -12.62 17.19
N THR A 185 11.64 -13.89 17.23
CA THR A 185 11.22 -14.60 18.44
C THR A 185 12.43 -14.84 19.36
N LEU A 186 12.21 -15.30 20.59
CA LEU A 186 13.30 -15.59 21.54
C LEU A 186 14.19 -16.76 21.09
N ASP A 187 13.71 -17.61 20.21
CA ASP A 187 14.41 -18.74 19.59
C ASP A 187 15.03 -18.38 18.22
N GLY A 188 14.96 -17.09 17.83
CA GLY A 188 15.67 -16.55 16.69
C GLY A 188 14.94 -16.65 15.34
N GLU A 189 13.64 -16.94 15.35
CA GLU A 189 12.80 -16.97 14.16
C GLU A 189 12.30 -15.56 13.81
N SER A 190 12.54 -15.10 12.60
CA SER A 190 12.07 -13.78 12.14
C SER A 190 10.56 -13.81 11.85
N ILE A 191 9.78 -12.99 12.57
CA ILE A 191 8.29 -13.00 12.49
C ILE A 191 7.69 -11.70 12.00
N LEU A 192 8.28 -10.56 12.32
CA LEU A 192 7.74 -9.24 12.01
C LEU A 192 8.86 -8.31 11.50
N ALA A 193 8.44 -7.16 10.97
CA ALA A 193 9.30 -6.01 10.74
C ALA A 193 8.63 -4.74 11.24
N ILE A 194 9.41 -3.78 11.70
CA ILE A 194 8.93 -2.50 12.22
C ILE A 194 9.44 -1.36 11.35
N ASN A 195 8.53 -0.53 10.84
CA ASN A 195 8.86 0.72 10.16
C ASN A 195 8.17 1.89 10.86
N GLY A 196 8.90 2.57 11.74
CA GLY A 196 8.34 3.68 12.50
C GLY A 196 7.26 3.24 13.49
N VAL A 197 6.02 3.65 13.22
CA VAL A 197 4.82 3.29 14.00
C VAL A 197 4.08 2.08 13.42
N GLN A 198 4.52 1.56 12.29
CA GLN A 198 3.92 0.43 11.60
C GLN A 198 4.62 -0.87 11.94
N THR A 199 3.82 -1.91 12.19
CA THR A 199 4.25 -3.30 12.24
C THR A 199 3.87 -3.97 10.93
N LEU A 200 4.84 -4.63 10.32
CA LEU A 200 4.74 -5.31 9.03
C LEU A 200 4.97 -6.82 9.22
N SER A 201 4.52 -7.61 8.26
CA SER A 201 4.92 -9.01 8.18
C SER A 201 6.42 -9.15 7.93
N HIS A 202 7.04 -10.23 8.43
CA HIS A 202 8.36 -10.63 8.00
C HIS A 202 8.32 -11.09 6.52
N GLY A 203 7.34 -11.93 6.20
CA GLY A 203 7.13 -12.41 4.83
C GLY A 203 6.63 -11.31 3.90
N THR A 204 7.00 -11.43 2.65
CA THR A 204 6.58 -10.57 1.55
C THR A 204 5.40 -11.22 0.83
N ALA A 205 4.24 -10.59 0.83
CA ALA A 205 3.12 -11.04 -0.01
C ALA A 205 3.57 -11.14 -1.47
N ASN A 206 3.17 -12.21 -2.13
CA ASN A 206 3.47 -12.40 -3.55
C ASN A 206 2.35 -13.19 -4.21
N LEU A 207 1.45 -12.47 -4.87
CA LEU A 207 0.29 -13.02 -5.57
C LEU A 207 0.50 -13.08 -7.10
N ILE A 208 1.75 -13.05 -7.57
CA ILE A 208 2.05 -13.06 -9.01
C ILE A 208 1.52 -14.33 -9.69
N GLY A 209 1.46 -15.45 -8.95
CA GLY A 209 0.88 -16.71 -9.41
C GLY A 209 -0.64 -16.76 -9.45
N ASP A 210 -1.31 -15.82 -8.76
CA ASP A 210 -2.75 -15.84 -8.52
C ASP A 210 -3.51 -14.76 -9.33
N LEU A 211 -2.81 -13.98 -10.17
CA LEU A 211 -3.37 -12.80 -10.86
C LEU A 211 -4.55 -13.14 -11.78
N THR A 212 -4.50 -14.27 -12.48
CA THR A 212 -5.59 -14.72 -13.36
C THR A 212 -6.85 -15.05 -12.56
N ASP A 213 -6.69 -15.75 -11.45
CA ASP A 213 -7.81 -16.11 -10.58
C ASP A 213 -8.42 -14.87 -9.91
N LEU A 214 -7.58 -13.95 -9.45
CA LEU A 214 -8.03 -12.67 -8.91
C LEU A 214 -8.83 -11.86 -9.93
N ALA A 215 -8.39 -11.77 -11.18
CA ALA A 215 -9.13 -11.12 -12.25
C ALA A 215 -10.49 -11.80 -12.50
N ALA A 216 -10.54 -13.14 -12.50
CA ALA A 216 -11.78 -13.91 -12.65
C ALA A 216 -12.77 -13.70 -11.47
N MET A 217 -12.27 -13.37 -10.29
CA MET A 217 -13.08 -13.01 -9.11
C MET A 217 -13.67 -11.59 -9.19
N GLY A 218 -13.21 -10.75 -10.13
CA GLY A 218 -13.65 -9.37 -10.29
C GLY A 218 -12.68 -8.33 -9.72
N VAL A 219 -11.48 -8.72 -9.31
CA VAL A 219 -10.40 -7.80 -8.95
C VAL A 219 -9.92 -7.07 -10.20
N ARG A 220 -9.79 -5.75 -10.12
CA ARG A 220 -9.41 -4.91 -11.27
C ARG A 220 -8.09 -4.18 -11.11
N ALA A 221 -7.49 -4.22 -9.91
CA ALA A 221 -6.20 -3.61 -9.65
C ALA A 221 -5.39 -4.44 -8.63
N CYS A 222 -4.07 -4.39 -8.78
CA CYS A 222 -3.12 -5.00 -7.86
C CYS A 222 -2.19 -3.93 -7.30
N ARG A 223 -2.09 -3.87 -5.97
CA ARG A 223 -1.16 -2.98 -5.28
C ARG A 223 0.17 -3.67 -5.05
N LEU A 224 1.23 -3.01 -5.48
CA LEU A 224 2.60 -3.43 -5.22
C LEU A 224 3.23 -2.43 -4.26
N SER A 225 3.52 -2.86 -3.03
CA SER A 225 4.20 -2.03 -2.03
C SER A 225 5.71 -2.08 -2.25
N PRO A 226 6.40 -0.92 -2.33
CA PRO A 226 7.80 -0.90 -2.69
C PRO A 226 8.70 -1.47 -1.60
N HIS A 227 9.79 -2.09 -2.04
CA HIS A 227 10.97 -2.46 -1.28
C HIS A 227 12.19 -1.69 -1.80
N SER A 228 13.32 -1.78 -1.11
CA SER A 228 14.60 -1.20 -1.54
C SER A 228 15.19 -1.82 -2.81
N GLY A 229 14.62 -2.94 -3.29
CA GLY A 229 15.01 -3.61 -4.53
C GLY A 229 14.52 -2.92 -5.81
N ASP A 230 14.73 -3.58 -6.95
CA ASP A 230 14.34 -3.05 -8.26
C ASP A 230 12.83 -3.18 -8.53
N MET A 231 12.08 -2.16 -8.12
CA MET A 231 10.63 -2.11 -8.29
C MET A 231 10.19 -1.97 -9.77
N VAL A 232 11.04 -1.46 -10.66
CA VAL A 232 10.75 -1.44 -12.11
C VAL A 232 10.73 -2.88 -12.64
N ALA A 233 11.73 -3.68 -12.27
CA ALA A 233 11.77 -5.10 -12.64
C ALA A 233 10.57 -5.87 -12.05
N VAL A 234 10.20 -5.62 -10.78
CA VAL A 234 9.01 -6.22 -10.14
C VAL A 234 7.75 -5.88 -10.91
N THR A 235 7.49 -4.59 -11.17
CA THR A 235 6.28 -4.15 -11.88
C THR A 235 6.22 -4.71 -13.31
N THR A 236 7.37 -4.85 -13.98
CA THR A 236 7.47 -5.45 -15.32
C THR A 236 7.05 -6.91 -15.30
N LEU A 237 7.46 -7.70 -14.29
CA LEU A 237 7.04 -9.09 -14.16
C LEU A 237 5.53 -9.21 -13.93
N PHE A 238 4.97 -8.42 -13.02
CA PHE A 238 3.53 -8.41 -12.76
C PHE A 238 2.74 -8.02 -14.01
N ARG A 239 3.18 -7.01 -14.75
CA ARG A 239 2.56 -6.58 -16.01
C ARG A 239 2.62 -7.69 -17.07
N ALA A 240 3.78 -8.33 -17.25
CA ALA A 240 3.93 -9.39 -18.24
C ALA A 240 3.02 -10.61 -17.96
N VAL A 241 2.78 -10.93 -16.68
CA VAL A 241 1.83 -11.99 -16.31
C VAL A 241 0.39 -11.54 -16.58
N LEU A 242 0.01 -10.31 -16.20
CA LEU A 242 -1.34 -9.76 -16.44
C LEU A 242 -1.68 -9.70 -17.94
N ASP A 243 -0.70 -9.38 -18.78
CA ASP A 243 -0.86 -9.30 -20.24
C ASP A 243 -0.75 -10.66 -20.93
N GLY A 244 -0.51 -11.75 -20.16
CA GLY A 244 -0.36 -13.11 -20.70
C GLY A 244 0.94 -13.34 -21.46
N HIS A 245 1.95 -12.50 -21.30
CA HIS A 245 3.24 -12.58 -21.98
C HIS A 245 4.27 -13.41 -21.21
N LEU A 246 4.01 -13.74 -19.96
CA LEU A 246 4.91 -14.51 -19.10
C LEU A 246 4.12 -15.52 -18.26
N ASP A 247 4.61 -16.75 -18.21
CA ASP A 247 4.05 -17.79 -17.34
C ASP A 247 4.21 -17.40 -15.86
N PRO A 248 3.16 -17.56 -15.02
CA PRO A 248 3.23 -17.19 -13.60
C PRO A 248 4.33 -17.89 -12.81
N LYS A 249 4.63 -19.17 -13.11
CA LYS A 249 5.70 -19.91 -12.41
C LYS A 249 7.09 -19.37 -12.79
N GLU A 250 7.27 -19.05 -14.06
CA GLU A 250 8.50 -18.41 -14.53
C GLU A 250 8.67 -17.02 -13.93
N ALA A 251 7.58 -16.24 -13.87
CA ALA A 251 7.59 -14.93 -13.23
C ALA A 251 7.96 -15.02 -11.74
N HIS A 252 7.42 -16.00 -11.02
CA HIS A 252 7.76 -16.26 -9.61
C HIS A 252 9.25 -16.59 -9.45
N ALA A 253 9.81 -17.45 -10.32
CA ALA A 253 11.23 -17.78 -10.28
C ALA A 253 12.12 -16.55 -10.54
N ARG A 254 11.76 -15.72 -11.53
CA ARG A 254 12.49 -14.45 -11.81
C ARG A 254 12.38 -13.46 -10.66
N LEU A 255 11.21 -13.35 -10.01
CA LEU A 255 11.00 -12.49 -8.86
C LEU A 255 11.89 -12.90 -7.68
N ALA A 256 12.07 -14.22 -7.45
CA ALA A 256 12.97 -14.72 -6.42
C ALA A 256 14.45 -14.34 -6.67
N LEU A 257 14.85 -14.11 -7.91
CA LEU A 257 16.20 -13.61 -8.23
C LEU A 257 16.35 -12.09 -7.95
N ILE A 258 15.27 -11.32 -8.09
CA ILE A 258 15.24 -9.87 -7.78
C ILE A 258 15.26 -9.65 -6.26
N HIS A 259 14.57 -10.51 -5.50
CA HIS A 259 14.46 -10.45 -4.06
C HIS A 259 14.90 -11.77 -3.39
N PRO A 260 16.18 -12.13 -3.44
CA PRO A 260 16.66 -13.44 -2.99
C PRO A 260 16.55 -13.69 -1.48
N GLN A 261 16.39 -12.62 -0.69
CA GLN A 261 16.23 -12.70 0.76
C GLN A 261 14.76 -12.61 1.22
N ALA A 262 13.83 -12.41 0.29
CA ALA A 262 12.42 -12.31 0.64
C ALA A 262 11.80 -13.69 0.87
N CYS A 263 11.16 -13.86 2.03
CA CYS A 263 10.27 -14.99 2.27
C CYS A 263 8.92 -14.67 1.62
N HIS A 264 8.66 -15.21 0.43
CA HIS A 264 7.40 -14.96 -0.29
C HIS A 264 6.25 -15.77 0.31
N ALA A 265 5.08 -15.15 0.47
CA ALA A 265 3.89 -15.76 1.04
C ALA A 265 2.62 -15.33 0.27
N ASN A 266 1.67 -16.27 0.14
CA ASN A 266 0.31 -16.02 -0.35
C ASN A 266 -0.76 -16.74 0.49
N GLY A 267 -0.38 -17.15 1.70
CA GLY A 267 -1.19 -18.04 2.55
C GLY A 267 -2.58 -17.49 2.84
N PHE A 268 -2.72 -16.21 3.14
CA PHE A 268 -4.03 -15.61 3.44
C PHE A 268 -5.02 -15.77 2.28
N LEU A 269 -4.60 -15.55 1.03
CA LEU A 269 -5.45 -15.71 -0.13
C LEU A 269 -6.03 -17.13 -0.20
N HIS A 270 -5.22 -18.14 0.17
CA HIS A 270 -5.59 -19.55 0.13
C HIS A 270 -6.15 -20.08 1.45
N GLY A 271 -6.46 -19.19 2.43
CA GLY A 271 -6.99 -19.57 3.74
C GLY A 271 -6.01 -20.39 4.59
N ARG A 272 -4.72 -20.17 4.41
CA ARG A 272 -3.63 -20.80 5.18
C ARG A 272 -2.91 -19.74 6.00
N PRO A 273 -2.52 -20.04 7.24
CA PRO A 273 -1.77 -19.12 8.08
C PRO A 273 -0.36 -18.84 7.53
#